data_5d24c8e0376c238f15972eef0f0a61f5
#
_entry.id   5d24c8e0376c238f15972eef0f0a61f5
#
_cell.length_a   1.000
_cell.length_b   1.000
_cell.length_c   1.000
_cell.angle_alpha   90.00
_cell.angle_beta   90.00
_cell.angle_gamma   90.00
#
_symmetry.space_group_name_H-M   'P 1'
#
loop_
_entity.id
_entity.type
_entity.pdbx_description
1 polymer ?
#
loop_
_entity_poly.entity_id
_entity_poly.type
_entity_poly.pdbx_seq_one_letter_code
_entity_poly.pdbx_strand_id
1 'polypeptide(L)'
;MSKFENKIVNGNSLEILKKIPDKTFNLIFADPTYNLQIGEKLKRPDDSKVNGVDDKWDQFESFKHYDDFCKDWLKECKRVLKDNGSIWVIGSYHNIFRLGFHLQNLNYWLLNDIIWRKNNPMPNFRGTRFTLSLIHI
;
A
#
# COMPACT_ATOMS: atom_id res chain seq x y z
N MET A 1 8.57 -23.72 15.31
CA MET A 1 8.86 -22.44 14.65
C MET A 1 8.07 -22.37 13.35
N SER A 2 7.40 -21.28 13.09
CA SER A 2 6.62 -21.09 11.86
C SER A 2 7.55 -21.12 10.63
N LYS A 3 7.11 -21.72 9.53
CA LYS A 3 7.85 -21.76 8.25
C LYS A 3 8.23 -20.35 7.75
N PHE A 4 7.56 -19.32 8.24
CA PHE A 4 7.72 -17.92 7.83
C PHE A 4 8.46 -17.05 8.84
N GLU A 5 8.88 -17.61 9.99
CA GLU A 5 9.54 -16.86 11.05
C GLU A 5 10.99 -16.47 10.64
N ASN A 6 11.33 -15.18 10.81
CA ASN A 6 12.64 -14.61 10.50
C ASN A 6 13.10 -14.85 9.05
N LYS A 7 12.20 -14.73 8.08
CA LYS A 7 12.50 -14.96 6.66
C LYS A 7 12.07 -13.81 5.78
N ILE A 8 12.83 -13.59 4.73
CA ILE A 8 12.40 -12.79 3.58
C ILE A 8 11.83 -13.75 2.54
N VAL A 9 10.60 -13.49 2.10
CA VAL A 9 9.92 -14.32 1.11
C VAL A 9 9.61 -13.47 -0.11
N ASN A 10 10.19 -13.81 -1.26
CA ASN A 10 9.92 -13.13 -2.52
C ASN A 10 8.81 -13.85 -3.28
N GLY A 11 7.82 -13.12 -3.78
CA GLY A 11 6.73 -13.64 -4.60
C GLY A 11 5.46 -12.81 -4.52
N ASN A 12 4.40 -13.31 -5.14
CA ASN A 12 3.09 -12.67 -5.07
C ASN A 12 2.55 -12.72 -3.63
N SER A 13 2.29 -11.55 -3.06
CA SER A 13 1.87 -11.40 -1.65
C SER A 13 0.56 -12.15 -1.35
N LEU A 14 -0.43 -12.13 -2.26
CA LEU A 14 -1.68 -12.86 -2.09
C LEU A 14 -1.47 -14.38 -2.02
N GLU A 15 -0.62 -14.91 -2.90
CA GLU A 15 -0.29 -16.34 -2.92
C GLU A 15 0.48 -16.77 -1.65
N ILE A 16 1.32 -15.87 -1.13
CA ILE A 16 2.08 -16.12 0.09
C ILE A 16 1.17 -16.03 1.31
N LEU A 17 0.34 -14.99 1.42
CA LEU A 17 -0.59 -14.81 2.53
C LEU A 17 -1.53 -16.00 2.69
N LYS A 18 -2.07 -16.54 1.60
CA LYS A 18 -2.94 -17.74 1.62
C LYS A 18 -2.28 -18.99 2.23
N LYS A 19 -0.95 -19.06 2.25
CA LYS A 19 -0.18 -20.18 2.84
C LYS A 19 0.10 -19.99 4.32
N ILE A 20 -0.19 -18.81 4.87
CA ILE A 20 0.04 -18.48 6.28
C ILE A 20 -1.22 -18.86 7.06
N PRO A 21 -1.09 -19.54 8.20
CA PRO A 21 -2.22 -19.88 9.05
C PRO A 21 -2.94 -18.63 9.57
N ASP A 22 -4.21 -18.79 9.92
CA ASP A 22 -5.01 -17.75 10.56
C ASP A 22 -4.36 -17.28 11.87
N LYS A 23 -4.60 -16.02 12.23
CA LYS A 23 -4.20 -15.44 13.53
C LYS A 23 -2.72 -15.65 13.87
N THR A 24 -1.85 -15.52 12.87
CA THR A 24 -0.40 -15.73 13.03
C THR A 24 0.31 -14.48 13.55
N PHE A 25 -0.04 -13.30 13.03
CA PHE A 25 0.71 -12.06 13.27
C PHE A 25 0.04 -11.15 14.30
N ASN A 26 0.89 -10.45 15.08
CA ASN A 26 0.45 -9.38 15.96
C ASN A 26 0.43 -8.02 15.25
N LEU A 27 1.30 -7.85 14.25
CA LEU A 27 1.45 -6.61 13.49
C LEU A 27 1.68 -6.92 12.01
N ILE A 28 1.01 -6.19 11.16
CA ILE A 28 1.32 -6.10 9.72
C ILE A 28 1.66 -4.64 9.42
N PHE A 29 2.78 -4.44 8.73
CA PHE A 29 3.16 -3.15 8.14
C PHE A 29 3.18 -3.30 6.63
N ALA A 30 2.25 -2.67 5.94
CA ALA A 30 2.05 -2.84 4.50
C ALA A 30 2.36 -1.56 3.73
N ASP A 31 3.20 -1.68 2.72
CA ASP A 31 3.44 -0.66 1.69
C ASP A 31 3.00 -1.23 0.34
N PRO A 32 1.67 -1.17 0.05
CA PRO A 32 1.11 -1.78 -1.15
C PRO A 32 1.40 -0.95 -2.40
N THR A 33 1.04 -1.50 -3.55
CA THR A 33 1.03 -0.76 -4.82
C THR A 33 0.10 0.45 -4.71
N TYR A 34 0.50 1.58 -5.31
CA TYR A 34 -0.26 2.82 -5.25
C TYR A 34 -1.12 3.08 -6.49
N ASN A 35 -1.00 2.21 -7.50
CA ASN A 35 -1.58 2.42 -8.83
C ASN A 35 -1.19 3.79 -9.39
N LEU A 36 0.08 4.15 -9.20
CA LEU A 36 0.65 5.39 -9.72
C LEU A 36 0.87 5.21 -11.23
N GLN A 37 -0.13 5.46 -12.03
CA GLN A 37 -0.01 5.54 -13.49
C GLN A 37 0.77 6.81 -13.86
N ILE A 38 2.06 6.81 -13.55
CA ILE A 38 2.97 7.88 -13.94
C ILE A 38 3.34 7.62 -15.40
N GLY A 39 2.63 8.29 -16.32
CA GLY A 39 2.97 8.20 -17.74
C GLY A 39 4.42 8.65 -17.99
N GLU A 40 5.02 8.14 -19.08
CA GLU A 40 6.41 8.36 -19.52
C GLU A 40 6.88 9.83 -19.62
N LYS A 41 6.03 10.80 -19.33
CA LYS A 41 6.23 12.24 -19.57
C LYS A 41 6.70 13.05 -18.35
N LEU A 42 6.93 12.42 -17.20
CA LEU A 42 7.44 13.15 -16.04
C LEU A 42 8.93 13.43 -16.20
N LYS A 43 9.23 14.69 -16.47
CA LYS A 43 10.61 15.22 -16.52
C LYS A 43 10.88 16.08 -15.30
N ARG A 44 12.14 16.12 -14.85
CA ARG A 44 12.64 17.10 -13.88
C ARG A 44 12.84 18.45 -14.58
N PRO A 45 13.08 19.55 -13.81
CA PRO A 45 13.33 20.87 -14.40
C PRO A 45 14.57 20.93 -15.29
N ASP A 46 15.50 20.00 -15.09
CA ASP A 46 16.72 19.82 -15.88
C ASP A 46 16.51 18.93 -17.12
N ASP A 47 15.25 18.68 -17.51
CA ASP A 47 14.83 17.78 -18.60
C ASP A 47 15.21 16.30 -18.40
N SER A 48 15.82 15.92 -17.28
CA SER A 48 16.08 14.52 -16.97
C SER A 48 14.77 13.77 -16.70
N LYS A 49 14.68 12.52 -17.18
CA LYS A 49 13.51 11.67 -16.92
C LYS A 49 13.43 11.34 -15.44
N VAL A 50 12.23 11.43 -14.87
CA VAL A 50 11.96 10.86 -13.54
C VAL A 50 11.78 9.35 -13.75
N ASN A 51 12.66 8.54 -13.17
CA ASN A 51 12.40 7.11 -13.02
C ASN A 51 11.24 6.95 -12.02
N GLY A 52 10.02 6.97 -12.53
CA GLY A 52 8.85 6.56 -11.77
C GLY A 52 8.74 5.03 -11.82
N VAL A 53 7.97 4.46 -10.93
CA VAL A 53 7.59 3.05 -11.02
C VAL A 53 6.64 2.92 -12.21
N ASP A 54 7.11 2.29 -13.28
CA ASP A 54 6.33 1.94 -14.49
C ASP A 54 6.19 0.42 -14.65
N ASP A 55 6.50 -0.30 -13.59
CA ASP A 55 6.42 -1.76 -13.54
C ASP A 55 4.97 -2.25 -13.71
N LYS A 56 4.80 -3.32 -14.44
CA LYS A 56 3.48 -3.93 -14.71
C LYS A 56 2.70 -4.31 -13.45
N TRP A 57 3.39 -4.59 -12.35
CA TRP A 57 2.76 -4.97 -11.09
C TRP A 57 2.10 -3.77 -10.36
N ASP A 58 2.45 -2.51 -10.70
CA ASP A 58 1.80 -1.30 -10.16
C ASP A 58 0.83 -0.66 -11.18
N GLN A 59 0.48 -1.37 -12.25
CA GLN A 59 -0.46 -0.91 -13.27
C GLN A 59 -1.74 -1.73 -13.23
N PHE A 60 -2.85 -1.05 -13.04
CA PHE A 60 -4.18 -1.66 -13.06
C PHE A 60 -4.99 -1.08 -14.22
N GLU A 61 -5.73 -1.93 -14.92
CA GLU A 61 -6.55 -1.54 -16.08
C GLU A 61 -7.69 -0.60 -15.71
N SER A 62 -8.16 -0.67 -14.47
CA SER A 62 -9.25 0.17 -13.96
C SER A 62 -9.17 0.31 -12.44
N PHE A 63 -9.85 1.33 -11.91
CA PHE A 63 -10.03 1.45 -10.47
C PHE A 63 -10.79 0.28 -9.87
N LYS A 64 -11.71 -0.33 -10.62
CA LYS A 64 -12.38 -1.53 -10.14
C LYS A 64 -11.40 -2.69 -9.93
N HIS A 65 -10.50 -2.92 -10.87
CA HIS A 65 -9.47 -3.96 -10.75
C HIS A 65 -8.52 -3.68 -9.56
N TYR A 66 -8.14 -2.41 -9.36
CA TYR A 66 -7.35 -2.01 -8.19
C TYR A 66 -8.12 -2.23 -6.88
N ASP A 67 -9.40 -1.89 -6.82
CA ASP A 67 -10.25 -2.08 -5.66
C ASP A 67 -10.42 -3.56 -5.31
N ASP A 68 -10.64 -4.42 -6.31
CA ASP A 68 -10.73 -5.87 -6.12
C ASP A 68 -9.41 -6.41 -5.53
N PHE A 69 -8.27 -6.00 -6.07
CA PHE A 69 -6.96 -6.34 -5.52
C PHE A 69 -6.81 -5.86 -4.06
N CYS A 70 -7.14 -4.60 -3.77
CA CYS A 70 -7.04 -4.03 -2.42
C CYS A 70 -7.91 -4.80 -1.43
N LYS A 71 -9.12 -5.13 -1.81
CA LYS A 71 -10.04 -5.92 -0.99
C LYS A 71 -9.47 -7.31 -0.68
N ASP A 72 -8.90 -7.96 -1.69
CA ASP A 72 -8.41 -9.33 -1.54
C ASP A 72 -7.20 -9.41 -0.57
N TRP A 73 -6.19 -8.58 -0.75
CA TRP A 73 -5.04 -8.63 0.15
C TRP A 73 -5.37 -8.13 1.56
N LEU A 74 -6.23 -7.12 1.71
CA LEU A 74 -6.68 -6.66 3.04
C LEU A 74 -7.48 -7.74 3.76
N LYS A 75 -8.32 -8.50 3.03
CA LYS A 75 -9.05 -9.65 3.59
C LYS A 75 -8.09 -10.72 4.13
N GLU A 76 -7.05 -11.06 3.35
CA GLU A 76 -6.04 -12.02 3.79
C GLU A 76 -5.21 -11.49 4.97
N CYS A 77 -4.86 -10.20 4.97
CA CYS A 77 -4.21 -9.57 6.13
C CYS A 77 -5.07 -9.70 7.38
N LYS A 78 -6.39 -9.47 7.28
CA LYS A 78 -7.30 -9.64 8.41
C LYS A 78 -7.33 -11.07 8.94
N ARG A 79 -7.34 -12.05 8.04
CA ARG A 79 -7.34 -13.47 8.41
C ARG A 79 -6.08 -13.88 9.17
N VAL A 80 -4.91 -13.42 8.73
CA VAL A 80 -3.64 -13.79 9.34
C VAL A 80 -3.29 -12.95 10.58
N LEU A 81 -3.97 -11.81 10.82
CA LEU A 81 -3.86 -11.04 12.04
C LEU A 81 -4.57 -11.73 13.20
N LYS A 82 -3.99 -11.65 14.39
CA LYS A 82 -4.66 -12.01 15.65
C LYS A 82 -5.76 -11.01 15.96
N ASP A 83 -6.70 -11.40 16.82
CA ASP A 83 -7.83 -10.56 17.21
C ASP A 83 -7.41 -9.23 17.85
N ASN A 84 -6.28 -9.21 18.53
CA ASN A 84 -5.64 -8.02 19.12
C ASN A 84 -4.48 -7.47 18.28
N GLY A 85 -4.33 -7.94 17.05
CA GLY A 85 -3.31 -7.48 16.12
C GLY A 85 -3.67 -6.15 15.47
N SER A 86 -2.66 -5.44 14.99
CA SER A 86 -2.82 -4.18 14.26
C SER A 86 -2.23 -4.24 12.87
N ILE A 87 -2.78 -3.43 11.96
CA ILE A 87 -2.25 -3.24 10.63
C ILE A 87 -1.93 -1.76 10.39
N TRP A 88 -0.79 -1.50 9.80
CA TRP A 88 -0.37 -0.19 9.33
C TRP A 88 -0.27 -0.23 7.83
N VAL A 89 -0.98 0.65 7.14
CA VAL A 89 -1.03 0.67 5.68
C VAL A 89 -0.57 2.02 5.18
N ILE A 90 0.58 2.04 4.51
CA ILE A 90 1.09 3.24 3.86
C ILE A 90 0.32 3.47 2.57
N GLY A 91 0.03 4.74 2.29
CA GLY A 91 -0.56 5.16 1.05
C GLY A 91 -0.14 6.58 0.66
N SER A 92 -0.56 6.97 -0.51
CA SER A 92 -0.48 8.35 -0.97
C SER A 92 -1.89 8.92 -1.09
N TYR A 93 -1.99 10.22 -1.32
CA TYR A 93 -3.30 10.86 -1.59
C TYR A 93 -4.02 10.29 -2.83
N HIS A 94 -3.34 9.48 -3.66
CA HIS A 94 -3.98 8.82 -4.80
C HIS A 94 -4.81 7.60 -4.41
N ASN A 95 -4.39 6.85 -3.40
CA ASN A 95 -4.99 5.55 -3.07
C ASN A 95 -5.49 5.43 -1.63
N ILE A 96 -5.03 6.28 -0.70
CA ILE A 96 -5.30 6.11 0.73
C ILE A 96 -6.80 6.10 1.06
N PHE A 97 -7.61 6.91 0.38
CA PHE A 97 -9.06 6.95 0.60
C PHE A 97 -9.76 5.66 0.14
N ARG A 98 -9.25 5.03 -0.94
CA ARG A 98 -9.75 3.72 -1.40
C ARG A 98 -9.39 2.62 -0.41
N LEU A 99 -8.17 2.64 0.09
CA LEU A 99 -7.73 1.71 1.14
C LEU A 99 -8.58 1.87 2.39
N GLY A 100 -8.82 3.10 2.86
CA GLY A 100 -9.69 3.37 4.00
C GLY A 100 -11.12 2.84 3.81
N PHE A 101 -11.70 3.03 2.63
CA PHE A 101 -13.02 2.46 2.28
C PHE A 101 -13.03 0.93 2.38
N HIS A 102 -12.01 0.25 1.85
CA HIS A 102 -11.94 -1.21 1.93
C HIS A 102 -11.67 -1.72 3.35
N LEU A 103 -10.84 -1.04 4.12
CA LEU A 103 -10.60 -1.36 5.53
C LEU A 103 -11.91 -1.33 6.32
N GLN A 104 -12.71 -0.26 6.18
CA GLN A 104 -14.01 -0.14 6.84
C GLN A 104 -15.00 -1.23 6.39
N ASN A 105 -15.11 -1.51 5.08
CA ASN A 105 -15.99 -2.56 4.56
C ASN A 105 -15.59 -3.97 5.01
N LEU A 106 -14.32 -4.18 5.34
CA LEU A 106 -13.82 -5.42 5.92
C LEU A 106 -13.93 -5.44 7.45
N ASN A 107 -14.61 -4.47 8.06
CA ASN A 107 -14.76 -4.32 9.51
C ASN A 107 -13.42 -4.21 10.26
N TYR A 108 -12.46 -3.49 9.71
CA TYR A 108 -11.34 -2.97 10.48
C TYR A 108 -11.79 -1.73 11.23
N TRP A 109 -11.24 -1.54 12.41
CA TRP A 109 -11.43 -0.31 13.17
C TRP A 109 -10.24 0.61 12.90
N LEU A 110 -10.45 1.69 12.16
CA LEU A 110 -9.43 2.70 11.92
C LEU A 110 -9.22 3.50 13.22
N LEU A 111 -8.03 3.40 13.77
CA LEU A 111 -7.68 4.06 15.03
C LEU A 111 -7.07 5.43 14.79
N ASN A 112 -6.19 5.56 13.80
CA ASN A 112 -5.44 6.79 13.55
C ASN A 112 -5.06 6.93 12.08
N ASP A 113 -4.88 8.20 11.67
CA ASP A 113 -4.19 8.60 10.45
C ASP A 113 -2.88 9.29 10.83
N ILE A 114 -1.78 8.82 10.24
CA ILE A 114 -0.47 9.41 10.44
C ILE A 114 -0.03 10.09 9.17
N ILE A 115 0.39 11.34 9.28
CA ILE A 115 0.97 12.11 8.18
C ILE A 115 2.49 12.00 8.26
N TRP A 116 3.09 11.36 7.26
CA TRP A 116 4.54 11.32 7.11
C TRP A 116 5.00 12.46 6.20
N ARG A 117 5.55 13.52 6.79
CA ARG A 117 6.17 14.62 6.05
C ARG A 117 7.51 14.16 5.49
N LYS A 118 7.66 14.18 4.16
CA LYS A 118 8.91 13.78 3.49
C LYS A 118 9.87 14.94 3.40
N ASN A 119 11.17 14.68 3.67
CA ASN A 119 12.26 15.64 3.45
C ASN A 119 12.73 15.65 1.98
N ASN A 120 12.49 14.55 1.25
CA ASN A 120 12.85 14.36 -0.16
C ASN A 120 11.61 14.01 -1.01
N PRO A 121 10.62 14.90 -1.09
CA PRO A 121 9.40 14.60 -1.83
C PRO A 121 9.67 14.50 -3.33
N MET A 122 8.74 13.86 -4.05
CA MET A 122 8.75 13.95 -5.52
C MET A 122 8.66 15.42 -5.95
N PRO A 123 9.37 15.81 -7.02
CA PRO A 123 9.35 17.17 -7.53
C PRO A 123 7.92 17.66 -7.78
N ASN A 124 7.62 18.83 -7.25
CA ASN A 124 6.31 19.47 -7.37
C ASN A 124 6.49 20.86 -7.97
N PHE A 125 6.66 20.92 -9.29
CA PHE A 125 6.98 22.15 -10.02
C PHE A 125 5.89 23.23 -9.96
N ARG A 126 4.66 22.83 -9.66
CA ARG A 126 3.54 23.78 -9.59
C ARG A 126 3.15 24.17 -8.16
N GLY A 127 3.85 23.65 -7.15
CA GLY A 127 3.57 23.94 -5.74
C GLY A 127 2.16 23.53 -5.27
N THR A 128 1.46 22.66 -6.03
CA THR A 128 0.06 22.32 -5.79
C THR A 128 -0.14 21.08 -4.91
N ARG A 129 0.93 20.40 -4.54
CA ARG A 129 0.87 19.14 -3.79
C ARG A 129 1.66 19.23 -2.49
N PHE A 130 1.13 18.64 -1.43
CA PHE A 130 1.88 18.48 -0.20
C PHE A 130 2.93 17.38 -0.30
N THR A 131 4.04 17.57 0.41
CA THR A 131 5.20 16.68 0.44
C THR A 131 5.02 15.64 1.55
N LEU A 132 3.99 14.81 1.44
CA LEU A 132 3.62 13.88 2.50
C LEU A 132 3.15 12.53 1.96
N SER A 133 3.21 11.51 2.82
CA SER A 133 2.48 10.24 2.69
C SER A 133 1.51 10.10 3.86
N LEU A 134 0.50 9.29 3.68
CA LEU A 134 -0.52 9.01 4.68
C LEU A 134 -0.43 7.55 5.10
N ILE A 135 -0.71 7.28 6.37
CA ILE A 135 -0.71 5.93 6.94
C ILE A 135 -2.00 5.77 7.74
N HIS A 136 -2.79 4.74 7.41
CA HIS A 136 -3.90 4.29 8.26
C HIS A 136 -3.42 3.21 9.23
N ILE A 137 -3.90 3.27 10.47
CA ILE A 137 -3.64 2.28 11.52
C ILE A 137 -4.97 1.73 12.01
#